data_5033740a0cca804d9650dcab219d68f7
#
_entry.id   5033740a0cca804d9650dcab219d68f7
#
_cell.length_a   1.000
_cell.length_b   1.000
_cell.length_c   1.000
_cell.angle_alpha   90.00
_cell.angle_beta   90.00
_cell.angle_gamma   90.00
#
_symmetry.space_group_name_H-M   'P 1'
#
loop_
_entity.id
_entity.type
_entity.pdbx_description
1 polymer ?
#
loop_
_entity_poly.entity_id
_entity_poly.type
_entity_poly.pdbx_seq_one_letter_code
_entity_poly.pdbx_strand_id
1 'polypeptide(L)'
;IETQFSHTLAVIQDNINKTYNFPFGEKLKKVEQKDKSPKKAFVLGVYASAVHACWLDKDGKEKVKALAVASEPDIFWRGENAEHIINNIRIPSELGKLVSPKIKNLNGPSGVVLDELFLNPLGLNRDNTWLSDLLPESRVNEKQAKAIKKNYTEDLVSEYNLQTAIIPLFSKDELKKNASQRKLEILMELKNSKADTLILLGDLPIKWFLNLFDKTLKKLSDFGDNEDSYGKD
;
A
#
# COMPACT_ATOMS: atom_id res chain seq x y z
N ILE A 1 -35.21 -11.02 -6.05
CA ILE A 1 -34.60 -10.72 -4.75
C ILE A 1 -33.69 -11.87 -4.34
N GLU A 2 -34.13 -13.15 -4.41
CA GLU A 2 -33.31 -14.32 -4.06
C GLU A 2 -32.05 -14.50 -4.93
N THR A 3 -32.15 -14.26 -6.25
CA THR A 3 -31.03 -14.35 -7.18
C THR A 3 -29.96 -13.28 -6.90
N GLN A 4 -30.35 -12.10 -6.46
CA GLN A 4 -29.42 -11.01 -6.14
C GLN A 4 -28.70 -11.24 -4.81
N PHE A 5 -29.41 -11.83 -3.84
CA PHE A 5 -28.84 -12.26 -2.54
C PHE A 5 -27.85 -13.41 -2.70
N SER A 6 -28.18 -14.40 -3.53
CA SER A 6 -27.30 -15.54 -3.84
C SER A 6 -26.00 -15.10 -4.55
N HIS A 7 -26.11 -14.15 -5.48
CA HIS A 7 -24.92 -13.60 -6.17
C HIS A 7 -24.04 -12.77 -5.23
N THR A 8 -24.65 -12.00 -4.33
CA THR A 8 -23.93 -11.21 -3.32
C THR A 8 -23.24 -12.12 -2.30
N LEU A 9 -23.88 -13.18 -1.85
CA LEU A 9 -23.29 -14.20 -0.96
C LEU A 9 -22.13 -14.95 -1.63
N ALA A 10 -22.25 -15.32 -2.90
CA ALA A 10 -21.19 -15.98 -3.65
C ALA A 10 -19.96 -15.06 -3.82
N VAL A 11 -20.17 -13.78 -4.13
CA VAL A 11 -19.09 -12.78 -4.23
C VAL A 11 -18.43 -12.51 -2.88
N ILE A 12 -19.19 -12.53 -1.77
CA ILE A 12 -18.65 -12.41 -0.42
C ILE A 12 -17.86 -13.68 -0.05
N GLN A 13 -18.38 -14.86 -0.37
CA GLN A 13 -17.72 -16.15 -0.11
C GLN A 13 -16.41 -16.29 -0.89
N ASP A 14 -16.37 -15.88 -2.16
CA ASP A 14 -15.15 -15.84 -2.99
C ASP A 14 -14.08 -14.87 -2.47
N ASN A 15 -14.49 -13.75 -1.88
CA ASN A 15 -13.56 -12.79 -1.27
C ASN A 15 -13.04 -13.26 0.11
N ILE A 16 -13.82 -14.04 0.86
CA ILE A 16 -13.42 -14.59 2.16
C ILE A 16 -12.37 -15.70 2.02
N ASN A 17 -12.38 -16.44 0.90
CA ASN A 17 -11.45 -17.55 0.66
C ASN A 17 -10.19 -17.17 -0.10
N LYS A 18 -10.06 -15.91 -0.56
CA LYS A 18 -8.90 -15.45 -1.31
C LYS A 18 -7.78 -15.03 -0.36
N THR A 19 -6.90 -15.96 -0.02
CA THR A 19 -5.69 -15.64 0.73
C THR A 19 -4.73 -14.90 -0.19
N TYR A 20 -4.47 -13.63 0.12
CA TYR A 20 -3.48 -12.83 -0.59
C TYR A 20 -2.10 -13.08 -0.01
N ASN A 21 -1.16 -13.48 -0.88
CA ASN A 21 0.23 -13.77 -0.50
C ASN A 21 1.19 -13.11 -1.47
N PHE A 22 2.32 -12.70 -0.94
CA PHE A 22 3.49 -12.33 -1.75
C PHE A 22 4.22 -13.59 -2.25
N PRO A 23 5.12 -13.47 -3.25
CA PRO A 23 6.08 -14.51 -3.56
C PRO A 23 6.79 -14.99 -2.29
N PHE A 24 7.01 -16.31 -2.20
CA PHE A 24 7.66 -16.99 -1.07
C PHE A 24 6.86 -16.98 0.25
N GLY A 25 5.56 -16.71 0.18
CA GLY A 25 4.62 -17.07 1.24
C GLY A 25 4.31 -16.02 2.30
N GLU A 26 4.93 -14.83 2.25
CA GLU A 26 4.52 -13.75 3.15
C GLU A 26 3.07 -13.32 2.87
N LYS A 27 2.26 -13.25 3.93
CA LYS A 27 0.84 -12.86 3.83
C LYS A 27 0.69 -11.37 3.63
N LEU A 28 -0.28 -10.98 2.80
CA LEU A 28 -0.70 -9.60 2.71
C LEU A 28 -1.32 -9.15 4.05
N LYS A 29 -0.87 -8.03 4.59
CA LYS A 29 -1.32 -7.47 5.86
C LYS A 29 -1.91 -6.08 5.63
N LYS A 30 -2.92 -5.75 6.43
CA LYS A 30 -3.40 -4.38 6.57
C LYS A 30 -2.36 -3.57 7.34
N VAL A 31 -2.02 -2.39 6.84
CA VAL A 31 -1.07 -1.47 7.46
C VAL A 31 -1.85 -0.31 8.06
N GLU A 32 -1.83 -0.18 9.38
CA GLU A 32 -2.63 0.78 10.12
C GLU A 32 -1.80 1.58 11.11
N GLN A 33 -2.31 2.74 11.50
CA GLN A 33 -1.76 3.52 12.60
C GLN A 33 -1.77 2.69 13.89
N LYS A 34 -0.58 2.47 14.47
CA LYS A 34 -0.41 1.69 15.71
C LYS A 34 -0.77 2.51 16.95
N ASP A 35 -0.22 3.72 17.05
CA ASP A 35 -0.53 4.64 18.14
C ASP A 35 -1.87 5.32 17.90
N LYS A 36 -2.87 4.96 18.70
CA LYS A 36 -4.23 5.47 18.64
C LYS A 36 -4.50 6.67 19.57
N SER A 37 -3.45 7.25 20.15
CA SER A 37 -3.58 8.48 20.95
C SER A 37 -4.02 9.68 20.11
N PRO A 38 -4.61 10.73 20.74
CA PRO A 38 -4.99 11.95 20.01
C PRO A 38 -3.80 12.59 19.27
N LYS A 39 -4.06 13.13 18.09
CA LYS A 39 -3.07 13.72 17.19
C LYS A 39 -3.47 15.13 16.80
N LYS A 40 -2.51 15.95 16.35
CA LYS A 40 -2.78 17.30 15.82
C LYS A 40 -3.26 17.24 14.37
N ALA A 41 -2.66 16.38 13.56
CA ALA A 41 -2.97 16.27 12.15
C ALA A 41 -3.37 14.84 11.76
N PHE A 42 -4.13 14.73 10.69
CA PHE A 42 -4.50 13.48 10.03
C PHE A 42 -4.05 13.54 8.58
N VAL A 43 -3.19 12.61 8.19
CA VAL A 43 -2.72 12.46 6.81
C VAL A 43 -3.44 11.30 6.15
N LEU A 44 -4.00 11.54 4.96
CA LEU A 44 -4.63 10.51 4.14
C LEU A 44 -3.89 10.36 2.81
N GLY A 45 -3.29 9.18 2.61
CA GLY A 45 -2.67 8.76 1.37
C GLY A 45 -3.57 7.87 0.51
N VAL A 46 -2.95 7.11 -0.38
CA VAL A 46 -3.68 6.32 -1.39
C VAL A 46 -3.64 4.83 -1.08
N TYR A 47 -2.47 4.23 -0.98
CA TYR A 47 -2.31 2.80 -0.67
C TYR A 47 -0.95 2.50 -0.05
N ALA A 48 -0.92 1.49 0.80
CA ALA A 48 0.31 1.00 1.37
C ALA A 48 1.19 0.34 0.30
N SER A 49 2.47 0.66 0.28
CA SER A 49 3.45 0.05 -0.60
C SER A 49 3.84 -1.35 -0.11
N ALA A 50 4.85 -1.95 -0.72
CA ALA A 50 5.38 -3.24 -0.35
C ALA A 50 6.87 -3.16 -0.09
N VAL A 51 7.39 -4.08 0.73
CA VAL A 51 8.82 -4.33 0.82
C VAL A 51 9.28 -5.01 -0.47
N HIS A 52 10.33 -4.46 -1.08
CA HIS A 52 10.91 -4.96 -2.31
C HIS A 52 12.28 -5.58 -2.07
N ALA A 53 12.53 -6.73 -2.68
CA ALA A 53 13.83 -7.41 -2.71
C ALA A 53 14.37 -7.55 -4.13
N CYS A 54 15.67 -7.64 -4.27
CA CYS A 54 16.31 -8.15 -5.48
C CYS A 54 16.39 -9.67 -5.37
N TRP A 55 15.89 -10.38 -6.37
CA TRP A 55 15.99 -11.83 -6.46
C TRP A 55 17.19 -12.22 -7.32
N LEU A 56 18.18 -12.86 -6.71
CA LEU A 56 19.31 -13.45 -7.38
C LEU A 56 19.07 -14.96 -7.54
N ASP A 57 19.39 -15.49 -8.73
CA ASP A 57 19.37 -16.93 -8.97
C ASP A 57 20.50 -17.66 -8.21
N LYS A 58 20.55 -18.99 -8.36
CA LYS A 58 21.57 -19.86 -7.73
C LYS A 58 23.01 -19.47 -8.08
N ASP A 59 23.23 -18.89 -9.27
CA ASP A 59 24.53 -18.47 -9.75
C ASP A 59 24.85 -17.01 -9.33
N GLY A 60 23.99 -16.37 -8.54
CA GLY A 60 24.13 -15.00 -8.08
C GLY A 60 23.78 -13.94 -9.12
N LYS A 61 23.19 -14.34 -10.26
CA LYS A 61 22.76 -13.43 -11.30
C LYS A 61 21.40 -12.85 -10.98
N GLU A 62 21.21 -11.57 -11.28
CA GLU A 62 19.96 -10.86 -11.04
C GLU A 62 18.82 -11.38 -11.92
N LYS A 63 17.81 -12.00 -11.31
CA LYS A 63 16.61 -12.49 -11.95
C LYS A 63 15.49 -11.43 -11.93
N VAL A 64 15.31 -10.74 -10.77
CA VAL A 64 14.34 -9.66 -10.62
C VAL A 64 14.94 -8.55 -9.76
N LYS A 65 15.02 -7.32 -10.28
CA LYS A 65 15.60 -6.16 -9.59
C LYS A 65 14.79 -5.70 -8.37
N ALA A 66 13.46 -5.77 -8.49
CA ALA A 66 12.51 -5.26 -7.51
C ALA A 66 11.27 -6.16 -7.48
N LEU A 67 11.30 -7.18 -6.65
CA LEU A 67 10.19 -8.08 -6.39
C LEU A 67 9.49 -7.65 -5.11
N ALA A 68 8.18 -7.42 -5.16
CA ALA A 68 7.38 -7.19 -3.95
C ALA A 68 7.30 -8.51 -3.17
N VAL A 69 7.74 -8.52 -1.91
CA VAL A 69 7.93 -9.76 -1.12
C VAL A 69 7.22 -9.75 0.24
N ALA A 70 6.83 -8.59 0.77
CA ALA A 70 6.09 -8.47 2.03
C ALA A 70 5.31 -7.15 2.08
N SER A 71 4.33 -7.05 2.99
CA SER A 71 3.72 -5.77 3.35
C SER A 71 4.72 -4.89 4.11
N GLU A 72 4.60 -3.58 3.96
CA GLU A 72 5.31 -2.63 4.83
C GLU A 72 4.94 -2.89 6.30
N PRO A 73 5.90 -2.75 7.26
CA PRO A 73 5.63 -2.98 8.67
C PRO A 73 4.83 -1.84 9.33
N ASP A 74 4.90 -0.64 8.77
CA ASP A 74 4.25 0.58 9.27
C ASP A 74 3.68 1.41 8.12
N ILE A 75 2.66 2.21 8.44
CA ILE A 75 2.08 3.14 7.46
C ILE A 75 3.06 4.26 7.13
N PHE A 76 3.21 4.55 5.83
CA PHE A 76 4.25 5.44 5.33
C PHE A 76 5.64 5.08 5.87
N TRP A 77 5.96 3.79 5.83
CA TRP A 77 7.26 3.28 6.26
C TRP A 77 8.42 3.95 5.50
N ARG A 78 9.56 4.17 6.17
CA ARG A 78 10.74 4.85 5.61
C ARG A 78 11.85 3.90 5.15
N GLY A 79 11.59 2.59 5.17
CA GLY A 79 12.56 1.58 4.73
C GLY A 79 13.47 1.03 5.84
N GLU A 80 13.24 1.42 7.10
CA GLU A 80 14.02 0.92 8.22
C GLU A 80 13.90 -0.61 8.31
N ASN A 81 15.03 -1.28 8.55
CA ASN A 81 15.08 -2.74 8.69
C ASN A 81 14.63 -3.54 7.44
N ALA A 82 14.58 -2.93 6.24
CA ALA A 82 14.22 -3.62 5.00
C ALA A 82 15.05 -4.90 4.80
N GLU A 83 16.37 -4.82 5.03
CA GLU A 83 17.28 -5.95 4.90
C GLU A 83 16.92 -7.08 5.86
N HIS A 84 16.59 -6.75 7.11
CA HIS A 84 16.16 -7.75 8.10
C HIS A 84 14.87 -8.45 7.68
N ILE A 85 13.89 -7.70 7.16
CA ILE A 85 12.63 -8.26 6.65
C ILE A 85 12.92 -9.22 5.50
N ILE A 86 13.74 -8.80 4.52
CA ILE A 86 14.10 -9.58 3.35
C ILE A 86 14.83 -10.87 3.73
N ASN A 87 15.79 -10.80 4.66
CA ASN A 87 16.59 -11.93 5.09
C ASN A 87 15.78 -12.98 5.88
N ASN A 88 14.64 -12.61 6.43
CA ASN A 88 13.73 -13.54 7.12
C ASN A 88 12.79 -14.30 6.17
N ILE A 89 12.71 -13.90 4.90
CA ILE A 89 11.88 -14.60 3.90
C ILE A 89 12.62 -15.84 3.43
N ARG A 90 11.99 -16.99 3.65
CA ARG A 90 12.56 -18.29 3.25
C ARG A 90 12.33 -18.54 1.76
N ILE A 91 13.39 -18.87 1.06
CA ILE A 91 13.40 -19.25 -0.35
C ILE A 91 14.14 -20.57 -0.51
N PRO A 92 13.67 -21.54 -1.32
CA PRO A 92 14.44 -22.73 -1.66
C PRO A 92 15.84 -22.36 -2.22
N SER A 93 16.87 -23.05 -1.75
CA SER A 93 18.27 -22.77 -2.14
C SER A 93 18.51 -22.86 -3.66
N GLU A 94 17.77 -23.74 -4.32
CA GLU A 94 17.82 -23.96 -5.78
C GLU A 94 17.31 -22.75 -6.56
N LEU A 95 16.48 -21.92 -5.94
CA LEU A 95 15.96 -20.68 -6.50
C LEU A 95 16.88 -19.48 -6.24
N GLY A 96 17.94 -19.66 -5.45
CA GLY A 96 18.90 -18.63 -5.12
C GLY A 96 18.57 -17.90 -3.83
N LYS A 97 18.57 -16.55 -3.84
CA LYS A 97 18.35 -15.75 -2.63
C LYS A 97 17.70 -14.40 -2.91
N LEU A 98 17.05 -13.87 -1.88
CA LEU A 98 16.59 -12.49 -1.83
C LEU A 98 17.66 -11.62 -1.15
N VAL A 99 17.91 -10.44 -1.69
CA VAL A 99 18.83 -9.45 -1.12
C VAL A 99 18.23 -8.06 -1.23
N SER A 100 18.80 -7.10 -0.49
CA SER A 100 18.41 -5.71 -0.62
C SER A 100 18.60 -5.20 -2.05
N PRO A 101 17.62 -4.46 -2.61
CA PRO A 101 17.74 -3.90 -3.96
C PRO A 101 18.90 -2.90 -4.05
N LYS A 102 19.59 -2.89 -5.19
CA LYS A 102 20.63 -1.89 -5.48
C LYS A 102 20.06 -0.50 -5.76
N ILE A 103 18.77 -0.42 -6.06
CA ILE A 103 18.08 0.85 -6.32
C ILE A 103 17.96 1.59 -5.00
N LYS A 104 18.63 2.75 -4.93
CA LYS A 104 18.58 3.61 -3.74
C LYS A 104 17.13 4.03 -3.45
N ASN A 105 16.74 3.99 -2.20
CA ASN A 105 15.41 4.39 -1.73
C ASN A 105 14.23 3.66 -2.39
N LEU A 106 14.42 2.40 -2.82
CA LEU A 106 13.29 1.62 -3.36
C LEU A 106 12.28 1.24 -2.27
N ASN A 107 12.75 1.03 -1.04
CA ASN A 107 11.94 0.76 0.13
C ASN A 107 11.74 2.05 0.93
N GLY A 108 10.50 2.41 1.19
CA GLY A 108 10.12 3.53 2.05
C GLY A 108 10.23 4.96 1.51
N PRO A 109 10.32 5.23 0.19
CA PRO A 109 10.52 6.59 -0.31
C PRO A 109 9.38 7.55 0.08
N SER A 110 8.13 7.07 0.05
CA SER A 110 6.96 7.88 0.42
C SER A 110 6.97 8.29 1.89
N GLY A 111 7.47 7.44 2.77
CA GLY A 111 7.60 7.77 4.19
C GLY A 111 8.67 8.85 4.45
N VAL A 112 9.81 8.77 3.74
CA VAL A 112 10.86 9.79 3.82
C VAL A 112 10.35 11.13 3.28
N VAL A 113 9.72 11.12 2.11
CA VAL A 113 9.15 12.33 1.48
C VAL A 113 8.07 12.95 2.36
N LEU A 114 7.19 12.15 2.96
CA LEU A 114 6.18 12.64 3.89
C LEU A 114 6.84 13.40 5.06
N ASP A 115 7.84 12.82 5.69
CA ASP A 115 8.50 13.45 6.83
C ASP A 115 9.23 14.74 6.41
N GLU A 116 10.02 14.70 5.34
CA GLU A 116 10.89 15.81 4.94
C GLU A 116 10.14 16.98 4.28
N LEU A 117 9.16 16.69 3.41
CA LEU A 117 8.51 17.72 2.60
C LEU A 117 7.16 18.17 3.15
N PHE A 118 6.53 17.40 4.04
CA PHE A 118 5.22 17.74 4.59
C PHE A 118 5.24 17.92 6.11
N LEU A 119 5.63 16.90 6.87
CA LEU A 119 5.50 16.97 8.32
C LEU A 119 6.47 17.98 8.94
N ASN A 120 7.77 17.88 8.64
CA ASN A 120 8.78 18.77 9.23
C ASN A 120 8.55 20.25 8.90
N PRO A 121 8.26 20.67 7.65
CA PRO A 121 7.98 22.06 7.33
C PRO A 121 6.74 22.64 8.03
N LEU A 122 5.77 21.77 8.37
CA LEU A 122 4.55 22.16 9.10
C LEU A 122 4.71 22.10 10.63
N GLY A 123 5.91 21.79 11.14
CA GLY A 123 6.14 21.59 12.58
C GLY A 123 5.44 20.35 13.13
N LEU A 124 5.15 19.39 12.27
CA LEU A 124 4.56 18.09 12.61
C LEU A 124 5.62 17.00 12.65
N ASN A 125 5.28 15.89 13.28
CA ASN A 125 6.05 14.66 13.29
C ASN A 125 5.11 13.46 13.43
N ARG A 126 5.64 12.24 13.38
CA ARG A 126 4.84 11.02 13.46
C ARG A 126 4.13 10.82 14.79
N ASP A 127 4.65 11.36 15.91
CA ASP A 127 4.04 11.25 17.22
C ASP A 127 2.77 12.09 17.34
N ASN A 128 2.70 13.22 16.62
CA ASN A 128 1.56 14.12 16.63
C ASN A 128 0.69 14.07 15.34
N THR A 129 0.95 13.07 14.47
CA THR A 129 0.22 12.89 13.21
C THR A 129 -0.38 11.49 13.13
N TRP A 130 -1.67 11.42 12.79
CA TRP A 130 -2.34 10.18 12.42
C TRP A 130 -2.16 9.92 10.94
N LEU A 131 -1.67 8.74 10.59
CA LEU A 131 -1.42 8.34 9.20
C LEU A 131 -2.46 7.33 8.76
N SER A 132 -3.00 7.48 7.56
CA SER A 132 -3.99 6.57 6.98
C SER A 132 -3.91 6.53 5.46
N ASP A 133 -4.45 5.48 4.85
CA ASP A 133 -4.56 5.30 3.41
C ASP A 133 -5.98 4.94 2.99
N LEU A 134 -6.36 5.30 1.77
CA LEU A 134 -7.62 4.87 1.13
C LEU A 134 -7.67 3.34 1.00
N LEU A 135 -6.53 2.69 0.72
CA LEU A 135 -6.37 1.25 0.64
C LEU A 135 -5.21 0.85 1.57
N PRO A 136 -5.51 0.36 2.78
CA PRO A 136 -4.47 0.13 3.80
C PRO A 136 -3.62 -1.13 3.55
N GLU A 137 -4.01 -2.00 2.61
CA GLU A 137 -3.18 -3.14 2.22
C GLU A 137 -2.27 -2.78 1.05
N SER A 138 -1.11 -3.45 0.98
CA SER A 138 -0.16 -3.26 -0.12
C SER A 138 -0.79 -3.54 -1.48
N ARG A 139 -0.44 -2.73 -2.46
CA ARG A 139 -0.81 -2.88 -3.86
C ARG A 139 0.43 -2.91 -4.73
N VAL A 140 0.35 -3.63 -5.84
CA VAL A 140 1.38 -3.62 -6.88
C VAL A 140 0.89 -2.85 -8.09
N ASN A 141 1.81 -2.15 -8.75
CA ASN A 141 1.53 -1.57 -10.06
C ASN A 141 1.66 -2.62 -11.17
N GLU A 142 1.27 -2.27 -12.40
CA GLU A 142 1.31 -3.19 -13.54
C GLU A 142 2.71 -3.76 -13.83
N LYS A 143 3.78 -2.96 -13.66
CA LYS A 143 5.15 -3.42 -13.89
C LYS A 143 5.56 -4.47 -12.86
N GLN A 144 5.23 -4.25 -11.60
CA GLN A 144 5.46 -5.19 -10.51
C GLN A 144 4.65 -6.48 -10.70
N ALA A 145 3.37 -6.37 -11.05
CA ALA A 145 2.52 -7.53 -11.32
C ALA A 145 3.06 -8.37 -12.49
N LYS A 146 3.50 -7.73 -13.59
CA LYS A 146 4.14 -8.40 -14.72
C LYS A 146 5.45 -9.10 -14.32
N ALA A 147 6.26 -8.47 -13.47
CA ALA A 147 7.50 -9.07 -12.97
C ALA A 147 7.23 -10.32 -12.12
N ILE A 148 6.23 -10.28 -11.25
CA ILE A 148 5.80 -11.44 -10.46
C ILE A 148 5.33 -12.56 -11.40
N LYS A 149 4.35 -12.29 -12.28
CA LYS A 149 3.80 -13.28 -13.20
C LYS A 149 4.85 -13.93 -14.08
N LYS A 150 5.86 -13.17 -14.54
CA LYS A 150 6.93 -13.66 -15.40
C LYS A 150 7.91 -14.59 -14.67
N ASN A 151 8.22 -14.32 -13.41
CA ASN A 151 9.34 -14.95 -12.71
C ASN A 151 8.90 -15.91 -11.59
N TYR A 152 7.70 -15.72 -11.05
CA TYR A 152 7.08 -16.58 -10.03
C TYR A 152 5.89 -17.31 -10.67
N THR A 153 6.23 -18.27 -11.56
CA THR A 153 5.27 -18.99 -12.41
C THR A 153 4.55 -20.11 -11.67
N GLU A 154 3.45 -20.60 -12.22
CA GLU A 154 2.71 -21.76 -11.68
C GLU A 154 3.57 -23.03 -11.67
N ASP A 155 4.40 -23.23 -12.71
CA ASP A 155 5.35 -24.35 -12.77
C ASP A 155 6.35 -24.29 -11.61
N LEU A 156 6.93 -23.11 -11.36
CA LEU A 156 7.86 -22.90 -10.24
C LEU A 156 7.15 -23.13 -8.89
N VAL A 157 5.94 -22.64 -8.73
CA VAL A 157 5.13 -22.83 -7.52
C VAL A 157 4.87 -24.31 -7.27
N SER A 158 4.53 -25.06 -8.32
CA SER A 158 4.26 -26.50 -8.25
C SER A 158 5.54 -27.30 -7.98
N GLU A 159 6.62 -27.01 -8.69
CA GLU A 159 7.91 -27.71 -8.58
C GLU A 159 8.50 -27.63 -7.17
N TYR A 160 8.44 -26.45 -6.55
CA TYR A 160 9.02 -26.20 -5.22
C TYR A 160 7.99 -26.18 -4.08
N ASN A 161 6.74 -26.62 -4.34
CA ASN A 161 5.66 -26.64 -3.36
C ASN A 161 5.48 -25.32 -2.62
N LEU A 162 5.50 -24.21 -3.37
CA LEU A 162 5.37 -22.85 -2.85
C LEU A 162 3.91 -22.43 -2.81
N GLN A 163 3.61 -21.35 -2.10
CA GLN A 163 2.29 -20.73 -2.14
C GLN A 163 2.15 -19.85 -3.38
N THR A 164 0.98 -19.85 -4.01
CA THR A 164 0.67 -18.96 -5.14
C THR A 164 0.73 -17.51 -4.68
N ALA A 165 1.45 -16.67 -5.41
CA ALA A 165 1.48 -15.24 -5.14
C ALA A 165 0.23 -14.56 -5.72
N ILE A 166 -0.57 -13.96 -4.85
CA ILE A 166 -1.75 -13.18 -5.22
C ILE A 166 -1.68 -11.85 -4.49
N ILE A 167 -1.34 -10.77 -5.19
CA ILE A 167 -1.27 -9.42 -4.64
C ILE A 167 -2.24 -8.54 -5.43
N PRO A 168 -3.08 -7.73 -4.77
CA PRO A 168 -4.00 -6.86 -5.46
C PRO A 168 -3.27 -5.85 -6.34
N LEU A 169 -3.74 -5.70 -7.57
CA LEU A 169 -3.28 -4.64 -8.48
C LEU A 169 -3.99 -3.34 -8.10
N PHE A 170 -3.22 -2.26 -7.98
CA PHE A 170 -3.82 -0.94 -7.80
C PHE A 170 -4.63 -0.54 -9.04
N SER A 171 -5.90 -0.19 -8.83
CA SER A 171 -6.76 0.35 -9.87
C SER A 171 -7.80 1.32 -9.29
N LYS A 172 -8.28 2.25 -10.13
CA LYS A 172 -9.37 3.16 -9.76
C LYS A 172 -10.68 2.42 -9.52
N ASP A 173 -10.90 1.30 -10.19
CA ASP A 173 -12.09 0.46 -9.99
C ASP A 173 -12.08 -0.23 -8.64
N GLU A 174 -10.91 -0.65 -8.17
CA GLU A 174 -10.75 -1.20 -6.82
C GLU A 174 -11.04 -0.14 -5.74
N LEU A 175 -10.53 1.09 -5.92
CA LEU A 175 -10.88 2.20 -5.05
C LEU A 175 -12.39 2.43 -5.00
N LYS A 176 -13.05 2.44 -6.17
CA LYS A 176 -14.51 2.61 -6.26
C LYS A 176 -15.25 1.48 -5.55
N LYS A 177 -14.84 0.22 -5.75
CA LYS A 177 -15.46 -0.95 -5.12
C LYS A 177 -15.38 -0.90 -3.60
N ASN A 178 -14.25 -0.50 -3.05
CA ASN A 178 -14.00 -0.49 -1.60
C ASN A 178 -14.38 0.86 -0.92
N ALA A 179 -14.67 1.88 -1.71
CA ALA A 179 -14.81 3.26 -1.23
C ALA A 179 -15.87 3.42 -0.11
N SER A 180 -17.03 2.76 -0.22
CA SER A 180 -18.12 2.95 0.75
C SER A 180 -17.76 2.46 2.15
N GLN A 181 -17.21 1.25 2.25
CA GLN A 181 -16.77 0.68 3.53
C GLN A 181 -15.58 1.47 4.10
N ARG A 182 -14.55 1.71 3.29
CA ARG A 182 -13.32 2.39 3.74
C ARG A 182 -13.57 3.84 4.19
N LYS A 183 -14.54 4.54 3.58
CA LYS A 183 -14.97 5.86 4.02
C LYS A 183 -15.42 5.90 5.47
N LEU A 184 -16.23 4.92 5.89
CA LEU A 184 -16.71 4.83 7.26
C LEU A 184 -15.55 4.58 8.24
N GLU A 185 -14.62 3.71 7.86
CA GLU A 185 -13.42 3.45 8.66
C GLU A 185 -12.56 4.71 8.81
N ILE A 186 -12.30 5.46 7.72
CA ILE A 186 -11.54 6.72 7.75
C ILE A 186 -12.24 7.77 8.62
N LEU A 187 -13.57 7.88 8.55
CA LEU A 187 -14.33 8.77 9.41
C LEU A 187 -14.19 8.42 10.89
N MET A 188 -14.19 7.13 11.23
CA MET A 188 -13.94 6.67 12.60
C MET A 188 -12.50 6.95 13.03
N GLU A 189 -11.52 6.70 12.17
CA GLU A 189 -10.11 7.03 12.42
C GLU A 189 -9.93 8.54 12.66
N LEU A 190 -10.52 9.38 11.81
CA LEU A 190 -10.46 10.83 11.94
C LEU A 190 -11.09 11.31 13.26
N LYS A 191 -12.25 10.77 13.62
CA LYS A 191 -12.91 11.06 14.91
C LYS A 191 -12.05 10.63 16.08
N ASN A 192 -11.46 9.46 16.03
CA ASN A 192 -10.61 8.91 17.10
C ASN A 192 -9.30 9.67 17.24
N SER A 193 -8.72 10.12 16.13
CA SER A 193 -7.47 10.89 16.11
C SER A 193 -7.63 12.25 16.81
N LYS A 194 -8.85 12.81 16.87
CA LYS A 194 -9.14 14.18 17.35
C LYS A 194 -8.34 15.27 16.62
N ALA A 195 -7.79 14.96 15.45
CA ALA A 195 -7.03 15.90 14.66
C ALA A 195 -7.89 17.07 14.20
N ASP A 196 -7.37 18.27 14.26
CA ASP A 196 -7.98 19.50 13.76
C ASP A 196 -7.54 19.87 12.34
N THR A 197 -6.50 19.19 11.85
CA THR A 197 -5.90 19.43 10.54
C THR A 197 -5.95 18.16 9.70
N LEU A 198 -6.49 18.25 8.48
CA LEU A 198 -6.53 17.15 7.49
C LEU A 198 -5.60 17.47 6.33
N ILE A 199 -4.64 16.57 6.08
CA ILE A 199 -3.69 16.64 4.96
C ILE A 199 -4.02 15.51 3.98
N LEU A 200 -4.34 15.87 2.75
CA LEU A 200 -4.68 14.93 1.67
C LEU A 200 -3.53 14.88 0.66
N LEU A 201 -2.98 13.69 0.42
CA LEU A 201 -1.85 13.52 -0.49
C LEU A 201 -2.33 13.20 -1.91
N GLY A 202 -2.58 14.26 -2.69
CA GLY A 202 -2.93 14.20 -4.09
C GLY A 202 -4.43 14.06 -4.40
N ASP A 203 -4.75 13.93 -5.67
CA ASP A 203 -6.12 13.94 -6.22
C ASP A 203 -7.02 12.82 -5.71
N LEU A 204 -6.47 11.62 -5.47
CA LEU A 204 -7.29 10.47 -5.11
C LEU A 204 -7.93 10.61 -3.71
N PRO A 205 -7.21 11.01 -2.65
CA PRO A 205 -7.84 11.32 -1.36
C PRO A 205 -8.87 12.45 -1.43
N ILE A 206 -8.63 13.48 -2.23
CA ILE A 206 -9.61 14.55 -2.47
C ILE A 206 -10.88 13.95 -3.09
N LYS A 207 -10.74 13.24 -4.21
CA LYS A 207 -11.86 12.66 -4.95
C LYS A 207 -12.67 11.62 -4.17
N TRP A 208 -12.00 10.75 -3.42
CA TRP A 208 -12.64 9.59 -2.79
C TRP A 208 -13.00 9.81 -1.33
N PHE A 209 -12.46 10.84 -0.69
CA PHE A 209 -12.80 11.17 0.69
C PHE A 209 -13.36 12.58 0.84
N LEU A 210 -12.61 13.65 0.51
CA LEU A 210 -13.06 15.02 0.72
C LEU A 210 -14.33 15.35 -0.06
N ASN A 211 -14.46 14.84 -1.28
CA ASN A 211 -15.67 14.98 -2.11
C ASN A 211 -16.95 14.42 -1.46
N LEU A 212 -16.86 13.70 -0.34
CA LEU A 212 -18.04 13.33 0.45
C LEU A 212 -18.70 14.53 1.09
N PHE A 213 -17.92 15.50 1.49
CA PHE A 213 -18.32 16.68 2.26
C PHE A 213 -18.56 17.87 1.33
N ASP A 214 -17.72 18.02 0.31
CA ASP A 214 -17.86 19.06 -0.71
C ASP A 214 -17.76 18.45 -2.12
N LYS A 215 -18.88 18.43 -2.83
CA LYS A 215 -19.02 17.83 -4.18
C LYS A 215 -18.29 18.60 -5.27
N THR A 216 -17.86 19.82 -5.01
CA THR A 216 -17.08 20.63 -5.95
C THR A 216 -15.62 20.19 -5.99
N LEU A 217 -15.08 19.69 -4.87
CA LEU A 217 -13.68 19.30 -4.74
C LEU A 217 -13.46 17.86 -5.25
N LYS A 218 -12.64 17.71 -6.29
CA LYS A 218 -12.31 16.42 -6.93
C LYS A 218 -10.83 16.20 -7.17
N LYS A 219 -10.04 17.28 -7.19
CA LYS A 219 -8.60 17.29 -7.50
C LYS A 219 -7.93 18.53 -6.92
N LEU A 220 -6.62 18.55 -6.88
CA LEU A 220 -5.82 19.67 -6.37
C LEU A 220 -6.17 21.01 -7.05
N SER A 221 -6.34 21.01 -8.37
CA SER A 221 -6.66 22.25 -9.11
C SER A 221 -8.05 22.85 -8.78
N ASP A 222 -8.88 22.19 -8.00
CA ASP A 222 -10.15 22.76 -7.53
C ASP A 222 -9.95 23.73 -6.34
N PHE A 223 -8.73 23.81 -5.79
CA PHE A 223 -8.39 24.72 -4.68
C PHE A 223 -7.81 26.07 -5.14
N GLY A 224 -7.53 26.24 -6.43
CA GLY A 224 -6.98 27.47 -6.97
C GLY A 224 -6.86 27.48 -8.49
N ASP A 225 -6.63 28.65 -9.07
CA ASP A 225 -6.59 28.85 -10.51
C ASP A 225 -5.22 28.56 -11.15
N ASN A 226 -4.18 28.37 -10.32
CA ASN A 226 -2.82 28.09 -10.77
C ASN A 226 -2.06 27.18 -9.78
N GLU A 227 -0.93 26.64 -10.23
CA GLU A 227 -0.10 25.73 -9.44
C GLU A 227 0.44 26.33 -8.14
N ASP A 228 0.59 27.67 -8.07
CA ASP A 228 1.04 28.37 -6.85
C ASP A 228 -0.01 28.29 -5.73
N SER A 229 -1.29 28.06 -6.09
CA SER A 229 -2.40 27.95 -5.14
C SER A 229 -2.59 26.55 -4.56
N TYR A 230 -2.14 25.50 -5.25
CA TYR A 230 -2.38 24.11 -4.83
C TYR A 230 -1.15 23.20 -4.93
N GLY A 231 -0.05 23.64 -5.54
CA GLY A 231 1.17 22.85 -5.74
C GLY A 231 1.09 21.88 -6.94
N LYS A 232 2.16 21.15 -7.15
CA LYS A 232 2.28 20.10 -8.19
C LYS A 232 2.13 18.72 -7.57
N ASP A 233 1.55 17.81 -8.35
CA ASP A 233 1.52 16.37 -8.06
C ASP A 233 2.92 15.73 -8.20
#